data_fb0802f2bd94412bfc30ed590b9f198c
#
_entry.id   fb0802f2bd94412bfc30ed590b9f198c
#
_cell.length_a   1.000
_cell.length_b   1.000
_cell.length_c   1.000
_cell.angle_alpha   90.00
_cell.angle_beta   90.00
_cell.angle_gamma   90.00
#
_symmetry.space_group_name_H-M   'P 1'
#
loop_
_entity.id
_entity.type
_entity.pdbx_description
1 polymer ?
#
loop_
_entity_poly.entity_id
_entity_poly.type
_entity_poly.pdbx_seq_one_letter_code
_entity_poly.pdbx_strand_id
1 'polypeptide(L)'
;MPAPVRRSLALWLSLGAALVLAASAAAGNGGLAPPDPDSPGAERIRDIYWLLVAIAGFIFLLVVVPLVVFITRYRSGGRDRSVEGPQVRGNRNLEIGWTVGAVLILVLIATVVFYKLPGINNLEEEAGAAGELRVVVEGRQFYWLYRYPNGAVAIDRMRVPQGRVVRAEITAPDGDVNHSFWVPALQGKFDAIPGVTNTLEFDASETGVYQGQCAEFCGIQHAAMDIEVEVMAADEFERWVEERAGDTAQLGEEEFNGVCAKCHRLGDEKRLIGPSLTAAQLQDAEALEEIVRNGRGEMPAVGRGWTDEQMRALTEYARGVTERTE
;
A
#
# COMPACT_ATOMS: atom_id res chain seq x y z
N MET A 1 -18.12 44.64 -11.76
CA MET A 1 -18.18 44.12 -10.37
C MET A 1 -17.73 45.21 -9.43
N PRO A 2 -18.45 45.51 -8.35
CA PRO A 2 -17.99 46.46 -7.34
C PRO A 2 -16.72 45.93 -6.63
N ALA A 3 -15.83 46.84 -6.27
CA ALA A 3 -14.49 46.53 -5.72
C ALA A 3 -14.47 45.53 -4.54
N PRO A 4 -15.45 45.51 -3.59
CA PRO A 4 -15.48 44.56 -2.50
C PRO A 4 -15.71 43.09 -2.93
N VAL A 5 -16.47 42.87 -4.01
CA VAL A 5 -16.72 41.48 -4.53
C VAL A 5 -15.48 40.87 -5.19
N ARG A 6 -14.69 41.69 -5.86
CA ARG A 6 -13.40 41.24 -6.45
C ARG A 6 -12.38 40.86 -5.39
N ARG A 7 -12.33 41.63 -4.27
CA ARG A 7 -11.43 41.33 -3.13
C ARG A 7 -11.82 40.07 -2.39
N SER A 8 -13.12 39.83 -2.16
CA SER A 8 -13.57 38.61 -1.49
C SER A 8 -13.35 37.36 -2.37
N LEU A 9 -13.58 37.43 -3.68
CA LEU A 9 -13.34 36.32 -4.58
C LEU A 9 -11.86 35.95 -4.66
N ALA A 10 -10.96 36.95 -4.75
CA ALA A 10 -9.52 36.74 -4.74
C ALA A 10 -9.06 36.10 -3.44
N LEU A 11 -9.61 36.53 -2.27
CA LEU A 11 -9.34 35.95 -0.96
C LEU A 11 -9.79 34.50 -0.85
N TRP A 12 -10.97 34.14 -1.36
CA TRP A 12 -11.46 32.78 -1.35
C TRP A 12 -10.68 31.85 -2.29
N LEU A 13 -10.27 32.35 -3.46
CA LEU A 13 -9.43 31.62 -4.41
C LEU A 13 -8.01 31.40 -3.84
N SER A 14 -7.42 32.41 -3.19
CA SER A 14 -6.13 32.27 -2.54
C SER A 14 -6.17 31.36 -1.31
N LEU A 15 -7.25 31.41 -0.52
CA LEU A 15 -7.46 30.51 0.62
C LEU A 15 -7.67 29.06 0.17
N GLY A 16 -8.44 28.86 -0.92
CA GLY A 16 -8.62 27.55 -1.55
C GLY A 16 -7.30 26.97 -2.09
N ALA A 17 -6.51 27.79 -2.79
CA ALA A 17 -5.19 27.39 -3.26
C ALA A 17 -4.21 27.09 -2.11
N ALA A 18 -4.22 27.90 -1.05
CA ALA A 18 -3.42 27.67 0.15
C ALA A 18 -3.83 26.39 0.89
N LEU A 19 -5.12 26.08 0.98
CA LEU A 19 -5.65 24.85 1.57
C LEU A 19 -5.24 23.61 0.76
N VAL A 20 -5.29 23.68 -0.57
CA VAL A 20 -4.84 22.60 -1.45
C VAL A 20 -3.34 22.36 -1.29
N LEU A 21 -2.54 23.44 -1.26
CA LEU A 21 -1.09 23.35 -1.06
C LEU A 21 -0.72 22.86 0.36
N ALA A 22 -1.48 23.28 1.38
CA ALA A 22 -1.27 22.81 2.76
C ALA A 22 -1.68 21.34 2.94
N ALA A 23 -2.74 20.89 2.28
CA ALA A 23 -3.14 19.48 2.27
C ALA A 23 -2.08 18.59 1.62
N SER A 24 -1.43 19.07 0.55
CA SER A 24 -0.33 18.34 -0.08
C SER A 24 0.91 18.21 0.80
N ALA A 25 1.20 19.21 1.64
CA ALA A 25 2.31 19.18 2.60
C ALA A 25 2.01 18.29 3.83
N ALA A 26 0.74 18.13 4.20
CA ALA A 26 0.30 17.32 5.35
C ALA A 26 0.06 15.84 5.01
N ALA A 27 -0.01 15.49 3.73
CA ALA A 27 -0.35 14.14 3.26
C ALA A 27 0.83 13.14 3.32
N GLY A 28 1.86 13.36 4.12
CA GLY A 28 3.01 12.42 4.23
C GLY A 28 3.62 12.09 2.85
N ASN A 29 4.51 11.23 2.70
CA ASN A 29 5.10 10.59 1.50
C ASN A 29 4.79 11.13 0.08
N GLY A 30 4.70 12.45 -0.17
CA GLY A 30 4.70 12.95 -1.55
C GLY A 30 3.52 13.80 -2.00
N GLY A 31 2.54 14.10 -1.16
CA GLY A 31 1.49 15.09 -1.50
C GLY A 31 0.43 14.55 -2.45
N LEU A 32 0.12 15.31 -3.52
CA LEU A 32 -0.94 14.97 -4.49
C LEU A 32 -0.51 13.95 -5.57
N ALA A 33 0.74 13.56 -5.60
CA ALA A 33 1.26 12.61 -6.56
C ALA A 33 1.70 11.32 -5.87
N PRO A 34 1.64 10.16 -6.56
CA PRO A 34 2.34 8.96 -6.10
C PRO A 34 3.84 9.24 -5.88
N PRO A 35 4.53 8.44 -5.04
CA PRO A 35 5.99 8.52 -4.94
C PRO A 35 6.65 8.39 -6.31
N ASP A 36 7.89 8.86 -6.41
CA ASP A 36 8.66 8.68 -7.63
C ASP A 36 8.81 7.17 -7.93
N PRO A 37 8.51 6.75 -9.16
CA PRO A 37 8.59 5.34 -9.53
C PRO A 37 10.03 4.91 -9.74
N ASP A 38 10.33 3.69 -9.31
CA ASP A 38 11.62 3.03 -9.53
C ASP A 38 11.46 1.71 -10.32
N SER A 39 10.35 1.55 -11.01
CA SER A 39 10.13 0.42 -11.91
C SER A 39 9.39 0.86 -13.16
N PRO A 40 9.55 0.14 -14.30
CA PRO A 40 8.80 0.42 -15.53
C PRO A 40 7.28 0.33 -15.33
N GLY A 41 6.80 -0.59 -14.48
CA GLY A 41 5.39 -0.72 -14.13
C GLY A 41 4.85 0.50 -13.41
N ALA A 42 5.56 0.99 -12.39
CA ALA A 42 5.19 2.18 -11.63
C ALA A 42 5.24 3.46 -12.49
N GLU A 43 6.19 3.57 -13.44
CA GLU A 43 6.23 4.69 -14.39
C GLU A 43 4.97 4.76 -15.26
N ARG A 44 4.54 3.61 -15.81
CA ARG A 44 3.31 3.52 -16.62
C ARG A 44 2.07 3.88 -15.81
N ILE A 45 2.01 3.48 -14.53
CA ILE A 45 0.93 3.86 -13.61
C ILE A 45 0.95 5.37 -13.36
N ARG A 46 2.12 5.97 -13.14
CA ARG A 46 2.27 7.43 -12.97
C ARG A 46 1.82 8.21 -14.20
N ASP A 47 2.12 7.74 -15.39
CA ASP A 47 1.67 8.38 -16.65
C ASP A 47 0.14 8.39 -16.76
N ILE A 48 -0.50 7.24 -16.44
CA ILE A 48 -1.97 7.14 -16.42
C ILE A 48 -2.54 8.07 -15.33
N TYR A 49 -1.93 8.12 -14.15
CA TYR A 49 -2.35 9.01 -13.07
C TYR A 49 -2.40 10.48 -13.56
N TRP A 50 -1.33 10.99 -14.18
CA TRP A 50 -1.29 12.37 -14.64
C TRP A 50 -2.27 12.66 -15.78
N LEU A 51 -2.52 11.69 -16.65
CA LEU A 51 -3.59 11.79 -17.64
C LEU A 51 -4.96 11.95 -16.96
N LEU A 52 -5.26 11.13 -15.96
CA LEU A 52 -6.51 11.20 -15.21
C LEU A 52 -6.64 12.51 -14.43
N VAL A 53 -5.56 12.99 -13.81
CA VAL A 53 -5.53 14.29 -13.12
C VAL A 53 -5.81 15.42 -14.09
N ALA A 54 -5.25 15.41 -15.30
CA ALA A 54 -5.51 16.43 -16.32
C ALA A 54 -6.98 16.44 -16.78
N ILE A 55 -7.56 15.25 -17.03
CA ILE A 55 -8.97 15.08 -17.40
C ILE A 55 -9.90 15.54 -16.27
N ALA A 56 -9.63 15.07 -15.05
CA ALA A 56 -10.42 15.42 -13.86
C ALA A 56 -10.34 16.93 -13.55
N GLY A 57 -9.17 17.53 -13.67
CA GLY A 57 -8.96 18.97 -13.53
C GLY A 57 -9.72 19.78 -14.57
N PHE A 58 -9.72 19.34 -15.83
CA PHE A 58 -10.52 19.96 -16.88
C PHE A 58 -12.02 19.91 -16.58
N ILE A 59 -12.54 18.73 -16.19
CA ILE A 59 -13.96 18.56 -15.85
C ILE A 59 -14.30 19.41 -14.62
N PHE A 60 -13.46 19.41 -13.60
CA PHE A 60 -13.63 20.23 -12.41
C PHE A 60 -13.77 21.72 -12.76
N LEU A 61 -12.88 22.25 -13.58
CA LEU A 61 -12.94 23.65 -14.01
C LEU A 61 -14.18 23.93 -14.86
N LEU A 62 -14.54 23.00 -15.76
CA LEU A 62 -15.74 23.10 -16.61
C LEU A 62 -17.03 23.22 -15.77
N VAL A 63 -17.08 22.60 -14.59
CA VAL A 63 -18.24 22.64 -13.69
C VAL A 63 -18.15 23.83 -12.72
N VAL A 64 -17.01 24.00 -12.05
CA VAL A 64 -16.86 24.98 -10.96
C VAL A 64 -16.86 26.41 -11.48
N VAL A 65 -16.21 26.68 -12.63
CA VAL A 65 -16.15 28.05 -13.17
C VAL A 65 -17.53 28.59 -13.53
N PRO A 66 -18.39 27.90 -14.33
CA PRO A 66 -19.77 28.34 -14.57
C PRO A 66 -20.59 28.46 -13.26
N LEU A 67 -20.44 27.53 -12.34
CA LEU A 67 -21.15 27.57 -11.05
C LEU A 67 -20.82 28.85 -10.27
N VAL A 68 -19.54 29.19 -10.14
CA VAL A 68 -19.09 30.44 -9.48
C VAL A 68 -19.61 31.67 -10.23
N VAL A 69 -19.57 31.66 -11.59
CA VAL A 69 -20.12 32.74 -12.41
C VAL A 69 -21.62 32.89 -12.16
N PHE A 70 -22.38 31.80 -12.11
CA PHE A 70 -23.83 31.88 -11.85
C PHE A 70 -24.15 32.38 -10.45
N ILE A 71 -23.47 31.86 -9.42
CA ILE A 71 -23.66 32.32 -8.04
C ILE A 71 -23.36 33.81 -7.90
N THR A 72 -22.29 34.29 -8.51
CA THR A 72 -21.89 35.71 -8.41
C THR A 72 -22.78 36.64 -9.23
N ARG A 73 -23.13 36.20 -10.46
CA ARG A 73 -23.90 37.04 -11.42
C ARG A 73 -25.40 37.10 -11.12
N TYR A 74 -25.98 35.98 -10.69
CA TYR A 74 -27.42 35.83 -10.50
C TYR A 74 -27.82 35.85 -9.03
N ARG A 75 -26.95 36.31 -8.14
CA ARG A 75 -27.26 36.52 -6.72
C ARG A 75 -28.46 37.48 -6.58
N SER A 76 -29.46 37.07 -5.82
CA SER A 76 -30.75 37.76 -5.66
C SER A 76 -30.71 39.03 -4.79
N GLY A 77 -29.61 39.78 -4.75
CA GLY A 77 -29.40 40.95 -3.90
C GLY A 77 -30.58 41.97 -3.90
N GLY A 78 -31.63 41.68 -3.14
CA GLY A 78 -32.79 42.57 -2.97
C GLY A 78 -33.87 42.50 -4.04
N ARG A 79 -33.85 41.51 -4.95
CA ARG A 79 -34.92 41.28 -5.93
C ARG A 79 -36.19 40.76 -5.22
N ASP A 80 -37.34 41.25 -5.68
CA ASP A 80 -38.62 40.73 -5.22
C ASP A 80 -38.73 39.22 -5.59
N ARG A 81 -39.03 38.40 -4.59
CA ARG A 81 -39.15 36.94 -4.75
C ARG A 81 -40.47 36.51 -5.40
N SER A 82 -41.41 37.47 -5.60
CA SER A 82 -42.67 37.22 -6.30
C SER A 82 -42.52 37.12 -7.82
N VAL A 83 -41.37 37.53 -8.38
CA VAL A 83 -41.09 37.41 -9.82
C VAL A 83 -40.62 35.99 -10.14
N GLU A 84 -41.49 35.21 -10.77
CA GLU A 84 -41.15 33.88 -11.24
C GLU A 84 -40.10 33.94 -12.35
N GLY A 85 -39.11 33.03 -12.27
CA GLY A 85 -38.12 32.88 -13.31
C GLY A 85 -38.67 32.17 -14.57
N PRO A 86 -37.96 32.23 -15.71
CA PRO A 86 -38.38 31.52 -16.90
C PRO A 86 -38.50 30.02 -16.65
N GLN A 87 -39.59 29.40 -17.12
CA GLN A 87 -39.89 27.96 -16.93
C GLN A 87 -39.09 27.09 -17.92
N VAL A 88 -37.77 27.19 -17.87
CA VAL A 88 -36.87 26.36 -18.70
C VAL A 88 -36.72 24.98 -18.06
N ARG A 89 -37.14 23.92 -18.75
CA ARG A 89 -37.16 22.54 -18.25
C ARG A 89 -35.98 21.67 -18.72
N GLY A 90 -35.21 22.10 -19.73
CA GLY A 90 -34.06 21.37 -20.26
C GLY A 90 -33.52 21.98 -21.55
N ASN A 91 -32.40 21.49 -22.02
CA ASN A 91 -31.82 21.83 -23.31
C ASN A 91 -31.24 20.54 -23.94
N ARG A 92 -32.00 19.96 -24.86
CA ARG A 92 -31.67 18.66 -25.50
C ARG A 92 -30.26 18.66 -26.14
N ASN A 93 -29.87 19.75 -26.77
CA ASN A 93 -28.58 19.83 -27.45
C ASN A 93 -27.43 19.82 -26.43
N LEU A 94 -27.60 20.53 -25.31
CA LEU A 94 -26.63 20.54 -24.24
C LEU A 94 -26.54 19.15 -23.57
N GLU A 95 -27.69 18.51 -23.32
CA GLU A 95 -27.78 17.16 -22.71
C GLU A 95 -27.08 16.12 -23.59
N ILE A 96 -27.32 16.12 -24.90
CA ILE A 96 -26.61 15.25 -25.85
C ILE A 96 -25.12 15.60 -25.86
N GLY A 97 -24.77 16.89 -25.84
CA GLY A 97 -23.37 17.33 -25.86
C GLY A 97 -22.54 16.79 -24.68
N TRP A 98 -23.05 16.91 -23.45
CA TRP A 98 -22.29 16.39 -22.30
C TRP A 98 -22.28 14.85 -22.23
N THR A 99 -23.33 14.16 -22.70
CA THR A 99 -23.36 12.70 -22.78
C THR A 99 -22.32 12.20 -23.77
N VAL A 100 -22.28 12.77 -24.97
CA VAL A 100 -21.28 12.41 -26.00
C VAL A 100 -19.87 12.75 -25.49
N GLY A 101 -19.68 13.90 -24.85
CA GLY A 101 -18.40 14.30 -24.26
C GLY A 101 -17.89 13.30 -23.23
N ALA A 102 -18.77 12.86 -22.32
CA ALA A 102 -18.43 11.85 -21.31
C ALA A 102 -18.04 10.51 -21.98
N VAL A 103 -18.80 10.06 -22.97
CA VAL A 103 -18.49 8.82 -23.72
C VAL A 103 -17.12 8.90 -24.40
N LEU A 104 -16.81 10.03 -25.04
CA LEU A 104 -15.51 10.23 -25.70
C LEU A 104 -14.34 10.20 -24.70
N ILE A 105 -14.51 10.80 -23.51
CA ILE A 105 -13.52 10.74 -22.46
C ILE A 105 -13.30 9.28 -21.98
N LEU A 106 -14.37 8.53 -21.76
CA LEU A 106 -14.27 7.12 -21.37
C LEU A 106 -13.57 6.27 -22.45
N VAL A 107 -13.89 6.47 -23.73
CA VAL A 107 -13.22 5.78 -24.84
C VAL A 107 -11.73 6.13 -24.87
N LEU A 108 -11.36 7.39 -24.67
CA LEU A 108 -9.96 7.82 -24.58
C LEU A 108 -9.23 7.09 -23.44
N ILE A 109 -9.79 7.13 -22.23
CA ILE A 109 -9.19 6.47 -21.04
C ILE A 109 -9.05 4.97 -21.30
N ALA A 110 -10.12 4.30 -21.75
CA ALA A 110 -10.10 2.86 -22.01
C ALA A 110 -9.03 2.49 -23.05
N THR A 111 -8.89 3.31 -24.12
CA THR A 111 -7.88 3.10 -25.14
C THR A 111 -6.47 3.21 -24.60
N VAL A 112 -6.16 4.27 -23.83
CA VAL A 112 -4.83 4.46 -23.22
C VAL A 112 -4.50 3.33 -22.25
N VAL A 113 -5.45 2.96 -21.39
CA VAL A 113 -5.26 1.85 -20.42
C VAL A 113 -5.04 0.54 -21.15
N PHE A 114 -5.83 0.23 -22.18
CA PHE A 114 -5.68 -1.00 -22.96
C PHE A 114 -4.28 -1.16 -23.57
N TYR A 115 -3.69 -0.07 -24.07
CA TYR A 115 -2.34 -0.13 -24.63
C TYR A 115 -1.22 -0.11 -23.58
N LYS A 116 -1.46 0.46 -22.40
CA LYS A 116 -0.45 0.52 -21.33
C LYS A 116 -0.44 -0.69 -20.40
N LEU A 117 -1.59 -1.36 -20.23
CA LEU A 117 -1.79 -2.45 -19.27
C LEU A 117 -0.86 -3.66 -19.47
N PRO A 118 -0.61 -4.17 -20.69
CA PRO A 118 0.29 -5.32 -20.87
C PRO A 118 1.69 -5.09 -20.30
N GLY A 119 2.25 -3.89 -20.50
CA GLY A 119 3.57 -3.56 -19.99
C GLY A 119 3.62 -3.22 -18.49
N ILE A 120 2.48 -3.17 -17.79
CA ILE A 120 2.44 -3.06 -16.33
C ILE A 120 2.58 -4.44 -15.70
N ASN A 121 1.96 -5.49 -16.28
CA ASN A 121 1.80 -6.79 -15.64
C ASN A 121 2.76 -7.87 -16.18
N ASN A 122 3.43 -7.63 -17.31
CA ASN A 122 4.29 -8.63 -17.96
C ASN A 122 5.68 -8.04 -18.20
N LEU A 123 6.60 -8.33 -17.31
CA LEU A 123 8.03 -7.96 -17.42
C LEU A 123 8.90 -9.14 -17.85
N GLU A 124 8.31 -10.31 -18.11
CA GLU A 124 9.07 -11.52 -18.52
C GLU A 124 9.96 -11.29 -19.76
N GLU A 125 9.50 -10.47 -20.73
CA GLU A 125 10.29 -10.10 -21.91
C GLU A 125 11.49 -9.19 -21.56
N GLU A 126 11.46 -8.51 -20.41
CA GLU A 126 12.49 -7.60 -19.92
C GLU A 126 13.50 -8.33 -18.99
N ALA A 127 13.21 -9.56 -18.58
CA ALA A 127 13.99 -10.33 -17.60
C ALA A 127 15.43 -10.72 -18.02
N GLY A 128 15.96 -10.27 -19.14
CA GLY A 128 17.35 -10.35 -19.56
C GLY A 128 18.15 -11.60 -19.13
N ALA A 129 19.49 -11.55 -19.23
CA ALA A 129 20.39 -12.64 -18.87
C ALA A 129 20.51 -12.92 -17.34
N ALA A 130 20.05 -12.01 -16.49
CA ALA A 130 20.11 -12.15 -15.02
C ALA A 130 19.05 -13.12 -14.45
N GLY A 131 18.06 -13.52 -15.27
CA GLY A 131 16.97 -14.39 -14.86
C GLY A 131 15.98 -13.73 -13.91
N GLU A 132 14.98 -14.49 -13.50
CA GLU A 132 13.89 -14.07 -12.59
C GLU A 132 14.21 -14.51 -11.16
N LEU A 133 13.90 -13.65 -10.17
CA LEU A 133 13.87 -14.04 -8.76
C LEU A 133 12.43 -14.28 -8.33
N ARG A 134 12.10 -15.51 -7.95
CA ARG A 134 10.79 -15.86 -7.39
C ARG A 134 10.80 -15.71 -5.89
N VAL A 135 9.80 -15.00 -5.34
CA VAL A 135 9.61 -14.89 -3.89
C VAL A 135 8.14 -15.12 -3.58
N VAL A 136 7.86 -16.07 -2.68
CA VAL A 136 6.51 -16.24 -2.15
C VAL A 136 6.28 -15.18 -1.08
N VAL A 137 5.19 -14.42 -1.25
CA VAL A 137 4.78 -13.34 -0.35
C VAL A 137 3.48 -13.74 0.33
N GLU A 138 3.54 -14.02 1.62
CA GLU A 138 2.38 -14.40 2.40
C GLU A 138 1.90 -13.24 3.27
N GLY A 139 0.68 -12.72 2.99
CA GLY A 139 -0.01 -11.80 3.89
C GLY A 139 -0.63 -12.57 5.06
N ARG A 140 -0.32 -12.17 6.30
CA ARG A 140 -0.79 -12.80 7.54
C ARG A 140 -1.23 -11.74 8.53
N GLN A 141 -2.11 -12.06 9.45
CA GLN A 141 -2.50 -11.14 10.52
C GLN A 141 -1.41 -11.04 11.60
N PHE A 142 -0.56 -9.97 11.70
CA PHE A 142 -0.58 -8.70 10.94
C PHE A 142 0.85 -8.40 10.47
N TYR A 143 1.41 -9.22 9.60
CA TYR A 143 2.76 -9.13 9.12
C TYR A 143 2.89 -9.73 7.70
N TRP A 144 4.01 -9.45 7.04
CA TRP A 144 4.36 -10.04 5.76
C TRP A 144 5.48 -11.05 5.92
N LEU A 145 5.33 -12.24 5.34
CA LEU A 145 6.34 -13.27 5.32
C LEU A 145 6.80 -13.52 3.90
N TYR A 146 8.12 -13.54 3.71
CA TYR A 146 8.77 -13.73 2.42
C TYR A 146 9.57 -15.03 2.43
N ARG A 147 9.34 -15.91 1.44
CA ARG A 147 10.09 -17.15 1.27
C ARG A 147 10.86 -17.12 -0.04
N TYR A 148 12.14 -17.35 0.05
CA TYR A 148 13.06 -17.39 -1.09
C TYR A 148 13.29 -18.82 -1.57
N PRO A 149 13.74 -19.02 -2.86
CA PRO A 149 13.92 -20.35 -3.45
C PRO A 149 14.90 -21.26 -2.71
N ASN A 150 15.91 -20.69 -2.04
CA ASN A 150 16.90 -21.42 -1.25
C ASN A 150 16.44 -21.78 0.18
N GLY A 151 15.19 -21.47 0.54
CA GLY A 151 14.61 -21.69 1.86
C GLY A 151 14.80 -20.54 2.86
N ALA A 152 15.52 -19.47 2.51
CA ALA A 152 15.60 -18.28 3.35
C ALA A 152 14.21 -17.67 3.59
N VAL A 153 14.00 -17.14 4.80
CA VAL A 153 12.74 -16.50 5.23
C VAL A 153 13.05 -15.12 5.77
N ALA A 154 12.21 -14.13 5.46
CA ALA A 154 12.25 -12.79 6.04
C ALA A 154 10.85 -12.34 6.48
N ILE A 155 10.79 -11.44 7.46
CA ILE A 155 9.57 -10.89 8.04
C ILE A 155 9.54 -9.38 7.81
N ASP A 156 8.39 -8.88 7.32
CA ASP A 156 8.09 -7.45 7.07
C ASP A 156 9.04 -6.73 6.09
N ARG A 157 10.27 -7.19 5.93
CA ARG A 157 11.25 -6.61 5.00
C ARG A 157 11.64 -7.62 3.92
N MET A 158 11.16 -7.39 2.70
CA MET A 158 11.55 -8.13 1.50
C MET A 158 12.88 -7.59 0.98
N ARG A 159 13.85 -8.46 0.71
CA ARG A 159 15.13 -8.08 0.11
C ARG A 159 15.22 -8.61 -1.31
N VAL A 160 15.64 -7.76 -2.24
CA VAL A 160 15.73 -8.12 -3.67
C VAL A 160 16.98 -7.51 -4.30
N PRO A 161 17.56 -8.14 -5.34
CA PRO A 161 18.70 -7.59 -6.05
C PRO A 161 18.27 -6.49 -7.02
N GLN A 162 19.08 -5.46 -7.16
CA GLN A 162 18.94 -4.41 -8.15
C GLN A 162 18.99 -4.95 -9.58
N GLY A 163 18.12 -4.45 -10.46
CA GLY A 163 18.15 -4.72 -11.91
C GLY A 163 17.81 -6.15 -12.29
N ARG A 164 17.12 -6.89 -11.43
CA ARG A 164 16.61 -8.24 -11.69
C ARG A 164 15.11 -8.26 -11.55
N VAL A 165 14.42 -8.87 -12.50
CA VAL A 165 12.97 -9.04 -12.42
C VAL A 165 12.62 -9.90 -11.21
N VAL A 166 11.76 -9.38 -10.34
CA VAL A 166 11.24 -10.07 -9.18
C VAL A 166 9.81 -10.50 -9.48
N ARG A 167 9.55 -11.80 -9.38
CA ARG A 167 8.22 -12.39 -9.43
C ARG A 167 7.77 -12.70 -8.02
N ALA A 168 6.90 -11.87 -7.48
CA ALA A 168 6.26 -12.07 -6.19
C ALA A 168 4.99 -12.90 -6.37
N GLU A 169 4.97 -14.11 -5.79
CA GLU A 169 3.80 -14.98 -5.71
C GLU A 169 3.03 -14.65 -4.42
N ILE A 170 1.98 -13.85 -4.55
CA ILE A 170 1.28 -13.23 -3.42
C ILE A 170 0.08 -14.09 -3.05
N THR A 171 0.00 -14.49 -1.78
CA THR A 171 -1.06 -15.33 -1.24
C THR A 171 -1.30 -15.03 0.25
N ALA A 172 -2.32 -15.65 0.83
CA ALA A 172 -2.54 -15.72 2.27
C ALA A 172 -2.78 -17.18 2.68
N PRO A 173 -2.43 -17.59 3.92
CA PRO A 173 -2.70 -18.95 4.40
C PRO A 173 -4.19 -19.25 4.49
N ASP A 174 -4.54 -20.51 4.36
CA ASP A 174 -5.92 -20.98 4.58
C ASP A 174 -6.41 -20.59 5.98
N GLY A 175 -7.58 -19.94 6.02
CA GLY A 175 -8.21 -19.47 7.25
C GLY A 175 -7.67 -18.14 7.80
N ASP A 176 -6.80 -17.47 7.08
CA ASP A 176 -6.49 -16.04 7.29
C ASP A 176 -7.51 -15.16 6.57
N VAL A 177 -7.37 -13.85 6.67
CA VAL A 177 -8.20 -12.86 5.96
C VAL A 177 -7.49 -12.37 4.69
N ASN A 178 -8.20 -11.59 3.86
CA ASN A 178 -7.58 -10.94 2.72
C ASN A 178 -6.65 -9.82 3.18
N HIS A 179 -5.51 -9.71 2.49
CA HIS A 179 -4.57 -8.58 2.56
C HIS A 179 -4.31 -8.05 1.15
N SER A 180 -3.59 -6.95 1.00
CA SER A 180 -3.15 -6.48 -0.31
C SER A 180 -1.74 -5.92 -0.22
N PHE A 181 -0.83 -6.47 -0.99
CA PHE A 181 0.56 -6.04 -1.07
C PHE A 181 0.67 -4.82 -1.98
N TRP A 182 1.18 -3.70 -1.46
CA TRP A 182 1.29 -2.47 -2.23
C TRP A 182 2.53 -1.66 -1.86
N VAL A 183 3.43 -1.55 -2.82
CA VAL A 183 4.64 -0.70 -2.77
C VAL A 183 4.57 0.25 -3.95
N PRO A 184 3.99 1.45 -3.79
CA PRO A 184 3.61 2.31 -4.91
C PRO A 184 4.77 2.79 -5.78
N ALA A 185 6.00 2.84 -5.26
CA ALA A 185 7.19 3.17 -6.05
C ALA A 185 7.62 2.03 -7.01
N LEU A 186 7.22 0.79 -6.73
CA LEU A 186 7.63 -0.38 -7.50
C LEU A 186 6.53 -0.90 -8.40
N GLN A 187 5.26 -0.94 -7.92
CA GLN A 187 4.15 -1.49 -8.70
C GLN A 187 2.77 -1.11 -8.11
N GLY A 188 1.69 -1.49 -8.83
CA GLY A 188 0.32 -1.46 -8.33
C GLY A 188 0.09 -2.43 -7.17
N LYS A 189 -1.10 -2.38 -6.56
CA LYS A 189 -1.47 -3.30 -5.47
C LYS A 189 -1.96 -4.64 -6.00
N PHE A 190 -1.63 -5.72 -5.28
CA PHE A 190 -2.08 -7.07 -5.56
C PHE A 190 -2.57 -7.75 -4.27
N ASP A 191 -3.74 -8.35 -4.35
CA ASP A 191 -4.39 -8.92 -3.18
C ASP A 191 -3.77 -10.28 -2.81
N ALA A 192 -3.53 -10.47 -1.51
CA ALA A 192 -3.17 -11.73 -0.89
C ALA A 192 -4.45 -12.40 -0.38
N ILE A 193 -4.92 -13.41 -1.10
CA ILE A 193 -6.21 -14.04 -0.87
C ILE A 193 -5.99 -15.50 -0.45
N PRO A 194 -6.62 -16.00 0.63
CA PRO A 194 -6.52 -17.40 1.02
C PRO A 194 -6.93 -18.36 -0.12
N GLY A 195 -6.05 -19.33 -0.42
CA GLY A 195 -6.26 -20.31 -1.46
C GLY A 195 -6.07 -19.82 -2.90
N VAL A 196 -5.66 -18.55 -3.11
CA VAL A 196 -5.36 -17.97 -4.42
C VAL A 196 -3.94 -17.45 -4.44
N THR A 197 -3.20 -17.71 -5.52
CA THR A 197 -1.89 -17.11 -5.76
C THR A 197 -2.00 -16.08 -6.87
N ASN A 198 -1.79 -14.81 -6.53
CA ASN A 198 -1.65 -13.73 -7.50
C ASN A 198 -0.16 -13.51 -7.80
N THR A 199 0.15 -13.07 -9.01
CA THR A 199 1.53 -12.80 -9.42
C THR A 199 1.71 -11.31 -9.67
N LEU A 200 2.73 -10.74 -9.04
CA LEU A 200 3.19 -9.37 -9.25
C LEU A 200 4.63 -9.42 -9.74
N GLU A 201 4.89 -8.73 -10.85
CA GLU A 201 6.25 -8.58 -11.39
C GLU A 201 6.70 -7.13 -11.27
N PHE A 202 7.94 -6.94 -10.81
CA PHE A 202 8.60 -5.64 -10.80
C PHE A 202 10.10 -5.80 -10.97
N ASP A 203 10.72 -4.73 -11.42
CA ASP A 203 12.16 -4.55 -11.54
C ASP A 203 12.50 -3.23 -10.85
N ALA A 204 13.47 -3.23 -9.96
CA ALA A 204 13.93 -2.03 -9.27
C ALA A 204 15.30 -1.62 -9.81
N SER A 205 15.38 -0.39 -10.32
CA SER A 205 16.58 0.15 -10.97
C SER A 205 17.59 0.75 -10.00
N GLU A 206 17.16 1.21 -8.83
CA GLU A 206 17.98 1.86 -7.83
C GLU A 206 17.99 1.09 -6.51
N THR A 207 19.16 1.06 -5.86
CA THR A 207 19.28 0.51 -4.50
C THR A 207 18.62 1.45 -3.50
N GLY A 208 17.90 0.89 -2.52
CA GLY A 208 17.20 1.69 -1.51
C GLY A 208 16.16 0.89 -0.75
N VAL A 209 15.43 1.56 0.14
CA VAL A 209 14.31 0.99 0.88
C VAL A 209 13.02 1.66 0.42
N TYR A 210 12.15 0.88 -0.18
CA TYR A 210 10.86 1.32 -0.70
C TYR A 210 9.76 0.94 0.28
N GLN A 211 9.01 1.95 0.70
CA GLN A 211 7.94 1.79 1.68
C GLN A 211 6.63 1.42 1.00
N GLY A 212 5.93 0.48 1.61
CA GLY A 212 4.61 0.04 1.23
C GLY A 212 3.72 -0.21 2.43
N GLN A 213 2.50 -0.66 2.17
CA GLN A 213 1.52 -0.93 3.22
C GLN A 213 0.54 -2.01 2.79
N CYS A 214 -0.09 -2.65 3.76
CA CYS A 214 -1.28 -3.45 3.48
C CYS A 214 -2.40 -2.53 2.97
N ALA A 215 -2.96 -2.83 1.80
CA ALA A 215 -3.97 -2.02 1.13
C ALA A 215 -5.37 -2.68 1.09
N GLU A 216 -5.60 -3.70 1.95
CA GLU A 216 -6.91 -4.33 2.18
C GLU A 216 -7.15 -4.46 3.69
N PHE A 217 -8.33 -4.05 4.17
CA PHE A 217 -8.63 -4.06 5.59
C PHE A 217 -8.61 -5.48 6.16
N CYS A 218 -7.61 -5.78 7.00
CA CYS A 218 -7.36 -7.12 7.54
C CYS A 218 -7.60 -7.26 9.05
N GLY A 219 -7.97 -6.17 9.75
CA GLY A 219 -8.27 -6.19 11.18
C GLY A 219 -7.61 -5.06 11.98
N ILE A 220 -7.48 -5.27 13.30
CA ILE A 220 -7.11 -4.21 14.26
C ILE A 220 -5.70 -3.63 14.09
N GLN A 221 -4.78 -4.37 13.50
CA GLN A 221 -3.41 -3.92 13.20
C GLN A 221 -3.18 -3.63 11.71
N HIS A 222 -4.25 -3.48 10.94
CA HIS A 222 -4.15 -3.17 9.52
C HIS A 222 -3.23 -1.96 9.22
N ALA A 223 -3.34 -0.90 10.00
CA ALA A 223 -2.53 0.31 9.84
C ALA A 223 -1.06 0.16 10.29
N ALA A 224 -0.71 -0.93 10.95
CA ALA A 224 0.65 -1.26 11.40
C ALA A 224 1.26 -2.42 10.60
N MET A 225 0.58 -2.87 9.54
CA MET A 225 1.05 -3.92 8.64
C MET A 225 1.79 -3.29 7.47
N ASP A 226 2.95 -2.69 7.78
CA ASP A 226 3.81 -2.02 6.82
C ASP A 226 4.59 -3.03 5.97
N ILE A 227 5.05 -2.57 4.80
CA ILE A 227 5.89 -3.32 3.88
C ILE A 227 7.17 -2.52 3.66
N GLU A 228 8.31 -3.18 3.75
CA GLU A 228 9.58 -2.63 3.28
C GLU A 228 10.13 -3.54 2.18
N VAL A 229 10.51 -2.96 1.04
CA VAL A 229 11.30 -3.65 0.00
C VAL A 229 12.66 -2.99 -0.04
N GLU A 230 13.68 -3.73 0.38
CA GLU A 230 15.08 -3.32 0.34
C GLU A 230 15.72 -3.85 -0.93
N VAL A 231 16.03 -2.93 -1.85
CA VAL A 231 16.75 -3.23 -3.08
C VAL A 231 18.24 -3.10 -2.82
N MET A 232 18.97 -4.18 -2.97
CA MET A 232 20.40 -4.31 -2.67
C MET A 232 21.23 -4.45 -3.93
N ALA A 233 22.54 -4.18 -3.85
CA ALA A 233 23.45 -4.61 -4.91
C ALA A 233 23.40 -6.14 -5.09
N ALA A 234 23.52 -6.62 -6.32
CA ALA A 234 23.31 -8.04 -6.62
C ALA A 234 24.22 -8.98 -5.82
N ASP A 235 25.50 -8.62 -5.65
CA ASP A 235 26.45 -9.40 -4.86
C ASP A 235 26.19 -9.36 -3.35
N GLU A 236 25.59 -8.29 -2.86
CA GLU A 236 25.17 -8.15 -1.47
C GLU A 236 23.94 -9.01 -1.19
N PHE A 237 22.97 -9.02 -2.12
CA PHE A 237 21.80 -9.87 -2.04
C PHE A 237 22.17 -11.37 -2.05
N GLU A 238 23.05 -11.80 -2.95
CA GLU A 238 23.47 -13.22 -3.02
C GLU A 238 24.13 -13.66 -1.70
N ARG A 239 25.00 -12.84 -1.12
CA ARG A 239 25.58 -13.12 0.21
C ARG A 239 24.51 -13.19 1.31
N TRP A 240 23.62 -12.20 1.35
CA TRP A 240 22.55 -12.17 2.34
C TRP A 240 21.65 -13.41 2.26
N VAL A 241 21.23 -13.81 1.06
CA VAL A 241 20.28 -14.93 0.90
C VAL A 241 20.94 -16.28 1.23
N GLU A 242 22.24 -16.42 0.98
CA GLU A 242 23.02 -17.61 1.37
C GLU A 242 23.20 -17.69 2.90
N GLU A 243 23.61 -16.60 3.54
CA GLU A 243 23.77 -16.52 4.99
C GLU A 243 22.44 -16.75 5.70
N ARG A 244 21.36 -16.16 5.18
CA ARG A 244 20.03 -16.24 5.76
C ARG A 244 19.43 -17.64 5.78
N ALA A 245 19.72 -18.47 4.80
CA ALA A 245 19.18 -19.83 4.70
C ALA A 245 19.56 -20.75 5.89
N GLY A 246 20.55 -20.38 6.72
CA GLY A 246 20.97 -21.16 7.89
C GLY A 246 20.93 -20.36 9.21
N ASP A 247 20.53 -19.09 9.19
CA ASP A 247 20.56 -18.22 10.38
C ASP A 247 19.24 -18.24 11.16
N THR A 248 19.11 -19.22 12.05
CA THR A 248 17.93 -19.32 12.95
C THR A 248 17.89 -18.24 14.02
N ALA A 249 19.04 -17.67 14.44
CA ALA A 249 19.07 -16.65 15.48
C ALA A 249 18.45 -15.34 15.00
N GLN A 250 18.86 -14.86 13.81
CA GLN A 250 18.27 -13.67 13.21
C GLN A 250 16.79 -13.90 12.85
N LEU A 251 16.44 -15.09 12.36
CA LEU A 251 15.05 -15.44 12.06
C LEU A 251 14.16 -15.33 13.30
N GLY A 252 14.58 -15.90 14.44
CA GLY A 252 13.82 -15.82 15.68
C GLY A 252 13.63 -14.41 16.21
N GLU A 253 14.64 -13.54 16.04
CA GLU A 253 14.54 -12.12 16.37
C GLU A 253 13.52 -11.39 15.48
N GLU A 254 13.56 -11.60 14.18
CA GLU A 254 12.61 -11.00 13.23
C GLU A 254 11.18 -11.50 13.49
N GLU A 255 10.99 -12.79 13.75
CA GLU A 255 9.69 -13.36 14.09
C GLU A 255 9.13 -12.77 15.38
N PHE A 256 9.96 -12.62 16.41
CA PHE A 256 9.51 -12.02 17.67
C PHE A 256 9.16 -10.53 17.46
N ASN A 257 10.05 -9.74 16.87
CA ASN A 257 9.86 -8.31 16.72
C ASN A 257 8.80 -7.96 15.65
N GLY A 258 8.78 -8.67 14.53
CA GLY A 258 7.86 -8.45 13.41
C GLY A 258 6.46 -9.00 13.65
N VAL A 259 6.31 -10.01 14.53
CA VAL A 259 5.01 -10.65 14.78
C VAL A 259 4.52 -10.43 16.21
N CYS A 260 5.26 -10.89 17.22
CA CYS A 260 4.81 -10.87 18.61
C CYS A 260 4.78 -9.46 19.21
N ALA A 261 5.82 -8.66 18.98
CA ALA A 261 5.97 -7.33 19.56
C ALA A 261 5.00 -6.29 19.01
N LYS A 262 4.31 -6.57 17.91
CA LYS A 262 3.20 -5.73 17.40
C LYS A 262 2.01 -5.70 18.37
N CYS A 263 1.80 -6.76 19.13
CA CYS A 263 0.66 -6.90 20.04
C CYS A 263 1.09 -7.03 21.51
N HIS A 264 2.27 -7.55 21.80
CA HIS A 264 2.75 -7.89 23.13
C HIS A 264 3.93 -7.01 23.55
N ARG A 265 4.09 -6.84 24.86
CA ARG A 265 5.28 -6.28 25.51
C ARG A 265 5.93 -7.34 26.40
N LEU A 266 7.18 -7.15 26.75
CA LEU A 266 7.92 -8.03 27.66
C LEU A 266 7.82 -7.51 29.10
N GLY A 267 7.76 -8.43 30.05
CA GLY A 267 7.81 -8.13 31.49
C GLY A 267 6.69 -7.20 31.96
N ASP A 268 7.06 -6.22 32.78
CA ASP A 268 6.13 -5.29 33.42
C ASP A 268 5.79 -4.05 32.56
N GLU A 269 6.17 -4.03 31.30
CA GLU A 269 5.85 -2.91 30.42
C GLU A 269 4.33 -2.77 30.22
N LYS A 270 3.90 -1.54 29.95
CA LYS A 270 2.47 -1.24 29.76
C LYS A 270 1.91 -2.08 28.62
N ARG A 271 0.83 -2.81 28.96
CA ARG A 271 0.05 -3.62 28.00
C ARG A 271 -0.24 -2.84 26.72
N LEU A 272 -0.01 -3.48 25.56
CA LEU A 272 -0.40 -2.97 24.25
C LEU A 272 -1.81 -3.49 23.91
N ILE A 273 -1.96 -4.36 22.92
CA ILE A 273 -3.23 -5.02 22.55
C ILE A 273 -3.33 -6.34 23.31
N GLY A 274 -2.29 -7.15 23.23
CA GLY A 274 -2.15 -8.41 23.95
C GLY A 274 -1.65 -8.23 25.39
N PRO A 275 -1.68 -9.27 26.22
CA PRO A 275 -1.05 -9.25 27.53
C PRO A 275 0.46 -9.10 27.41
N SER A 276 1.10 -8.54 28.45
CA SER A 276 2.56 -8.58 28.54
C SER A 276 3.03 -10.02 28.72
N LEU A 277 4.11 -10.39 28.02
CA LEU A 277 4.69 -11.73 28.05
C LEU A 277 5.71 -11.83 29.18
N THR A 278 5.56 -12.84 30.02
CA THR A 278 6.47 -13.13 31.14
C THR A 278 7.53 -14.14 30.71
N ALA A 279 8.66 -14.17 31.44
CA ALA A 279 9.70 -15.16 31.23
C ALA A 279 9.16 -16.60 31.29
N ALA A 280 8.32 -16.91 32.27
CA ALA A 280 7.74 -18.26 32.45
C ALA A 280 6.90 -18.69 31.22
N GLN A 281 6.16 -17.76 30.59
CA GLN A 281 5.37 -18.06 29.39
C GLN A 281 6.25 -18.31 28.16
N LEU A 282 7.38 -17.60 28.03
CA LEU A 282 8.32 -17.75 26.93
C LEU A 282 9.26 -18.95 27.07
N GLN A 283 9.46 -19.46 28.25
CA GLN A 283 10.27 -20.67 28.53
C GLN A 283 9.52 -21.98 28.24
N ASP A 284 8.19 -21.98 28.29
CA ASP A 284 7.37 -23.14 27.93
C ASP A 284 7.22 -23.24 26.41
N ALA A 285 8.14 -23.95 25.78
CA ALA A 285 8.22 -24.07 24.35
C ALA A 285 7.00 -24.77 23.73
N GLU A 286 6.43 -25.77 24.42
CA GLU A 286 5.27 -26.52 23.91
C GLU A 286 4.00 -25.67 23.96
N ALA A 287 3.76 -24.95 25.04
CA ALA A 287 2.64 -24.04 25.17
C ALA A 287 2.79 -22.82 24.20
N LEU A 288 4.02 -22.33 24.01
CA LEU A 288 4.29 -21.26 23.05
C LEU A 288 3.99 -21.71 21.61
N GLU A 289 4.47 -22.89 21.22
CA GLU A 289 4.20 -23.44 19.89
C GLU A 289 2.71 -23.66 19.65
N GLU A 290 2.00 -24.26 20.62
CA GLU A 290 0.55 -24.48 20.52
C GLU A 290 -0.21 -23.15 20.28
N ILE A 291 0.09 -22.13 21.07
CA ILE A 291 -0.57 -20.82 20.97
C ILE A 291 -0.22 -20.13 19.65
N VAL A 292 1.03 -20.17 19.24
CA VAL A 292 1.49 -19.51 18.01
C VAL A 292 0.86 -20.17 16.77
N ARG A 293 0.78 -21.51 16.74
CA ARG A 293 0.20 -22.25 15.61
C ARG A 293 -1.33 -22.19 15.53
N ASN A 294 -2.01 -22.17 16.69
CA ASN A 294 -3.46 -22.33 16.74
C ASN A 294 -4.22 -21.06 17.12
N GLY A 295 -3.51 -20.05 17.64
CA GLY A 295 -4.11 -18.84 18.21
C GLY A 295 -4.75 -19.11 19.59
N ARG A 296 -5.23 -18.06 20.26
CA ARG A 296 -5.93 -18.18 21.54
C ARG A 296 -6.87 -17.00 21.78
N GLY A 297 -8.17 -17.25 21.79
CA GLY A 297 -9.17 -16.20 21.95
C GLY A 297 -9.14 -15.20 20.82
N GLU A 298 -8.79 -13.94 21.09
CA GLU A 298 -8.64 -12.88 20.07
C GLU A 298 -7.25 -12.87 19.38
N MET A 299 -6.29 -13.64 19.89
CA MET A 299 -4.97 -13.79 19.26
C MET A 299 -5.09 -14.67 18.03
N PRO A 300 -4.77 -14.20 16.83
CA PRO A 300 -4.80 -15.03 15.63
C PRO A 300 -3.70 -16.10 15.66
N ALA A 301 -3.85 -17.13 14.85
CA ALA A 301 -2.87 -18.21 14.67
C ALA A 301 -1.68 -17.72 13.83
N VAL A 302 -0.87 -16.82 14.38
CA VAL A 302 0.18 -16.09 13.65
C VAL A 302 1.22 -17.01 13.02
N GLY A 303 1.52 -18.14 13.62
CA GLY A 303 2.46 -19.15 13.12
C GLY A 303 1.80 -20.33 12.41
N ARG A 304 0.54 -20.22 11.97
CA ARG A 304 -0.11 -21.27 11.18
C ARG A 304 0.71 -21.56 9.92
N GLY A 305 1.14 -22.82 9.75
CA GLY A 305 1.97 -23.23 8.62
C GLY A 305 3.43 -22.76 8.68
N TRP A 306 3.92 -22.24 9.80
CA TRP A 306 5.35 -22.07 10.01
C TRP A 306 6.05 -23.41 10.02
N THR A 307 7.26 -23.44 9.49
CA THR A 307 8.12 -24.62 9.55
C THR A 307 8.59 -24.89 10.98
N ASP A 308 9.06 -26.11 11.25
CA ASP A 308 9.64 -26.46 12.55
C ASP A 308 10.93 -25.65 12.81
N GLU A 309 11.62 -25.20 11.77
CA GLU A 309 12.77 -24.32 11.86
C GLU A 309 12.38 -22.93 12.37
N GLN A 310 11.31 -22.36 11.83
CA GLN A 310 10.75 -21.09 12.30
C GLN A 310 10.33 -21.18 13.78
N MET A 311 9.63 -22.25 14.17
CA MET A 311 9.24 -22.43 15.56
C MET A 311 10.42 -22.61 16.51
N ARG A 312 11.47 -23.32 16.07
CA ARG A 312 12.71 -23.44 16.87
C ARG A 312 13.41 -22.09 17.00
N ALA A 313 13.53 -21.34 15.90
CA ALA A 313 14.14 -20.01 15.89
C ALA A 313 13.44 -19.08 16.90
N LEU A 314 12.11 -19.00 16.84
CA LEU A 314 11.31 -18.22 17.79
C LEU A 314 11.53 -18.67 19.25
N THR A 315 11.46 -19.98 19.53
CA THR A 315 11.58 -20.49 20.91
C THR A 315 12.98 -20.30 21.49
N GLU A 316 14.02 -20.43 20.67
CA GLU A 316 15.40 -20.15 21.07
C GLU A 316 15.60 -18.67 21.38
N TYR A 317 15.11 -17.78 20.50
CA TYR A 317 15.17 -16.33 20.73
C TYR A 317 14.41 -15.93 22.00
N ALA A 318 13.19 -16.43 22.18
CA ALA A 318 12.34 -16.14 23.34
C ALA A 318 13.01 -16.53 24.67
N ARG A 319 13.71 -17.68 24.72
CA ARG A 319 14.52 -18.08 25.87
C ARG A 319 15.66 -17.12 26.14
N GLY A 320 16.41 -16.75 25.12
CA GLY A 320 17.53 -15.82 25.23
C GLY A 320 17.13 -14.40 25.65
N VAL A 321 15.91 -13.96 25.32
CA VAL A 321 15.36 -12.67 25.80
C VAL A 321 15.10 -12.71 27.30
N THR A 322 14.57 -13.82 27.83
CA THR A 322 14.28 -13.95 29.26
C THR A 322 15.52 -13.98 30.13
N GLU A 323 16.59 -14.62 29.65
CA GLU A 323 17.88 -14.67 30.36
C GLU A 323 18.56 -13.29 30.45
N ARG A 324 18.25 -12.36 29.51
CA ARG A 324 18.79 -10.99 29.51
C ARG A 324 18.00 -10.00 30.36
N THR A 325 16.80 -10.37 30.77
CA THR A 325 15.89 -9.53 31.58
C THR A 325 15.83 -9.90 33.05
N GLU A 326 16.42 -11.02 33.46
CA GLU A 326 16.70 -11.43 34.85
C GLU A 326 18.10 -10.91 35.29
#